data_5d15a131367ff84918ec3852fae7cbce
#
_entry.id   5d15a131367ff84918ec3852fae7cbce
#
_cell.length_a   1.000
_cell.length_b   1.000
_cell.length_c   1.000
_cell.angle_alpha   90.00
_cell.angle_beta   90.00
_cell.angle_gamma   90.00
#
_symmetry.space_group_name_H-M   'P 1'
#
loop_
_entity.id
_entity.type
_entity.pdbx_description
1 polymer ?
#
loop_
_entity_poly.entity_id
_entity_poly.type
_entity_poly.pdbx_seq_one_letter_code
_entity_poly.pdbx_strand_id
1 'polypeptide(L)'
;MLESLSNSAKPLADIVQRMFQGATLSRYRDEGGERYQVLNASDLETIVLNQPREALTSEALKPGPYKGYALQAGDVLIATRGNELKASVVPEAFEGALAGANLTVVRPAKNAKGDFMYLHPVYLAGLFRTDWLKTRLASFYLQSSQVQILTVKQLRELELPTPPLKTQIVLADLFLAFESYAQLTADVTESKRQLLEAALQKTLGDSHADTN
;
A
#
# COMPACT_ATOMS: atom_id res chain seq x y z
N MET A 1 13.75 -14.65 27.12
CA MET A 1 13.27 -15.51 26.02
C MET A 1 12.98 -14.73 24.72
N LEU A 2 13.37 -13.46 24.62
CA LEU A 2 13.20 -12.61 23.42
C LEU A 2 14.54 -12.29 22.71
N GLU A 3 15.67 -12.74 23.22
CA GLU A 3 17.01 -12.39 22.73
C GLU A 3 17.60 -13.35 21.69
N SER A 4 16.91 -14.40 21.29
CA SER A 4 17.41 -15.38 20.31
C SER A 4 16.67 -15.38 18.97
N LEU A 5 15.84 -14.41 18.67
CA LEU A 5 15.40 -14.16 17.31
C LEU A 5 16.60 -13.56 16.58
N SER A 6 17.38 -14.41 15.93
CA SER A 6 18.42 -14.02 14.99
C SER A 6 17.81 -13.02 14.01
N ASN A 7 17.96 -11.74 14.33
CA ASN A 7 17.42 -10.62 13.55
C ASN A 7 18.37 -10.41 12.37
N SER A 8 18.38 -11.37 11.44
CA SER A 8 19.16 -11.25 10.22
C SER A 8 18.47 -10.22 9.33
N ALA A 9 18.83 -8.96 9.53
CA ALA A 9 18.50 -7.92 8.58
C ALA A 9 19.16 -8.29 7.24
N LYS A 10 18.36 -8.25 6.16
CA LYS A 10 18.84 -8.52 4.80
C LYS A 10 18.43 -7.38 3.89
N PRO A 11 19.28 -7.02 2.91
CA PRO A 11 18.88 -6.12 1.84
C PRO A 11 17.62 -6.65 1.14
N LEU A 12 16.67 -5.75 0.88
CA LEU A 12 15.41 -6.14 0.24
C LEU A 12 15.64 -6.81 -1.11
N ALA A 13 16.69 -6.40 -1.84
CA ALA A 13 17.06 -6.99 -3.11
C ALA A 13 17.38 -8.48 -3.04
N ASP A 14 17.87 -8.99 -1.90
CA ASP A 14 18.32 -10.37 -1.73
C ASP A 14 17.19 -11.36 -1.41
N ILE A 15 16.02 -10.82 -1.02
CA ILE A 15 14.88 -11.61 -0.53
C ILE A 15 13.64 -11.50 -1.40
N VAL A 16 13.72 -10.78 -2.53
CA VAL A 16 12.62 -10.62 -3.48
C VAL A 16 12.99 -11.21 -4.85
N GLN A 17 11.99 -11.62 -5.60
CA GLN A 17 12.17 -12.10 -6.97
C GLN A 17 12.48 -10.96 -7.93
N ARG A 18 11.75 -9.84 -7.79
CA ARG A 18 11.87 -8.70 -8.70
C ARG A 18 11.44 -7.41 -7.99
N MET A 19 12.07 -6.31 -8.37
CA MET A 19 11.67 -4.96 -7.96
C MET A 19 11.77 -4.02 -9.15
N PHE A 20 10.70 -3.26 -9.41
CA PHE A 20 10.65 -2.35 -10.55
C PHE A 20 9.74 -1.15 -10.28
N GLN A 21 10.00 -0.06 -10.98
CA GLN A 21 9.15 1.15 -10.98
C GLN A 21 7.90 0.89 -11.82
N GLY A 22 6.77 1.39 -11.38
CA GLY A 22 5.56 1.43 -12.19
C GLY A 22 5.72 2.23 -13.49
N ALA A 23 4.83 2.02 -14.43
CA ALA A 23 4.99 2.52 -15.78
C ALA A 23 4.53 3.98 -15.94
N THR A 24 5.27 4.75 -16.74
CA THR A 24 4.80 6.06 -17.25
C THR A 24 3.90 5.81 -18.45
N LEU A 25 2.60 5.68 -18.21
CA LEU A 25 1.62 5.26 -19.21
C LEU A 25 1.22 6.35 -20.21
N SER A 26 1.46 7.63 -19.90
CA SER A 26 1.06 8.76 -20.74
C SER A 26 1.51 8.67 -22.20
N ARG A 27 2.66 8.03 -22.45
CA ARG A 27 3.20 7.82 -23.82
C ARG A 27 2.45 6.76 -24.62
N TYR A 28 1.66 5.95 -23.97
CA TYR A 28 0.95 4.80 -24.56
C TYR A 28 -0.56 4.99 -24.61
N ARG A 29 -1.08 6.13 -24.13
CA ARG A 29 -2.50 6.44 -24.19
C ARG A 29 -2.99 6.45 -25.63
N ASP A 30 -4.11 5.75 -25.85
CA ASP A 30 -4.76 5.64 -27.16
C ASP A 30 -6.23 5.27 -26.93
N GLU A 31 -7.16 6.11 -27.35
CA GLU A 31 -8.61 5.89 -27.13
C GLU A 31 -9.13 4.57 -27.73
N GLY A 32 -8.51 4.11 -28.84
CA GLY A 32 -8.81 2.82 -29.47
C GLY A 32 -8.04 1.64 -28.88
N GLY A 33 -7.21 1.84 -27.86
CA GLY A 33 -6.37 0.82 -27.27
C GLY A 33 -7.07 -0.12 -26.31
N GLU A 34 -6.34 -1.14 -25.88
CA GLU A 34 -6.79 -2.08 -24.85
C GLU A 34 -6.88 -1.37 -23.48
N ARG A 35 -7.96 -1.65 -22.71
CA ARG A 35 -8.19 -1.01 -21.41
C ARG A 35 -7.50 -1.77 -20.29
N TYR A 36 -6.77 -1.01 -19.44
CA TYR A 36 -6.09 -1.50 -18.25
C TYR A 36 -6.51 -0.71 -17.02
N GLN A 37 -6.74 -1.39 -15.91
CA GLN A 37 -6.81 -0.74 -14.62
C GLN A 37 -5.42 -0.32 -14.17
N VAL A 38 -5.31 0.88 -13.62
CA VAL A 38 -4.05 1.47 -13.16
C VAL A 38 -4.17 1.82 -11.69
N LEU A 39 -3.27 1.29 -10.88
CA LEU A 39 -3.14 1.60 -9.46
C LEU A 39 -2.20 2.78 -9.28
N ASN A 40 -2.60 3.74 -8.47
CA ASN A 40 -1.87 4.94 -8.11
C ASN A 40 -1.62 4.99 -6.59
N ALA A 41 -0.84 5.95 -6.10
CA ALA A 41 -0.56 6.09 -4.68
C ALA A 41 -1.81 6.38 -3.83
N SER A 42 -2.84 7.03 -4.41
CA SER A 42 -4.13 7.25 -3.76
C SER A 42 -4.91 5.96 -3.46
N ASP A 43 -4.63 4.90 -4.23
CA ASP A 43 -5.36 3.64 -4.08
C ASP A 43 -4.80 2.77 -2.95
N LEU A 44 -3.62 3.13 -2.38
CA LEU A 44 -2.94 2.38 -1.32
C LEU A 44 -3.46 2.76 0.08
N GLU A 45 -4.75 2.61 0.33
CA GLU A 45 -5.35 2.99 1.61
C GLU A 45 -5.26 1.89 2.66
N THR A 46 -5.39 0.64 2.26
CA THR A 46 -5.35 -0.55 3.12
C THR A 46 -4.11 -1.41 2.88
N ILE A 47 -3.71 -2.22 3.88
CA ILE A 47 -2.57 -3.15 3.76
C ILE A 47 -2.78 -4.16 2.64
N VAL A 48 -4.01 -4.64 2.47
CA VAL A 48 -4.42 -5.44 1.30
C VAL A 48 -5.46 -4.62 0.55
N LEU A 49 -5.24 -4.38 -0.75
CA LEU A 49 -6.19 -3.63 -1.57
C LEU A 49 -7.56 -4.32 -1.55
N ASN A 50 -8.60 -3.55 -1.22
CA ASN A 50 -9.96 -4.08 -1.04
C ASN A 50 -11.06 -3.26 -1.73
N GLN A 51 -10.69 -2.15 -2.39
CA GLN A 51 -11.63 -1.34 -3.15
C GLN A 51 -12.17 -2.14 -4.36
N PRO A 52 -13.37 -1.81 -4.86
CA PRO A 52 -13.88 -2.40 -6.09
C PRO A 52 -12.95 -2.12 -7.28
N ARG A 53 -12.69 -3.12 -8.11
CA ARG A 53 -11.78 -2.99 -9.26
C ARG A 53 -12.27 -1.90 -10.23
N GLU A 54 -13.56 -1.69 -10.33
CA GLU A 54 -14.21 -0.69 -11.16
C GLU A 54 -13.93 0.75 -10.68
N ALA A 55 -13.57 0.92 -9.42
CA ALA A 55 -13.21 2.22 -8.85
C ALA A 55 -11.81 2.69 -9.29
N LEU A 56 -10.97 1.77 -9.81
CA LEU A 56 -9.65 2.11 -10.29
C LEU A 56 -9.69 2.95 -11.57
N THR A 57 -8.69 3.79 -11.73
CA THR A 57 -8.46 4.50 -13.00
C THR A 57 -8.32 3.48 -14.14
N SER A 58 -9.11 3.65 -15.20
CA SER A 58 -9.03 2.84 -16.42
C SER A 58 -8.37 3.65 -17.53
N GLU A 59 -7.26 3.14 -18.08
CA GLU A 59 -6.56 3.77 -19.20
C GLU A 59 -6.61 2.87 -20.44
N ALA A 60 -6.92 3.45 -21.60
CA ALA A 60 -6.82 2.78 -22.89
C ALA A 60 -5.41 3.01 -23.46
N LEU A 61 -4.73 1.92 -23.82
CA LEU A 61 -3.31 1.93 -24.16
C LEU A 61 -3.06 1.18 -25.47
N LYS A 62 -2.26 1.78 -26.38
CA LYS A 62 -1.69 1.09 -27.54
C LYS A 62 -0.67 0.05 -27.08
N PRO A 63 -0.36 -1.00 -27.89
CA PRO A 63 0.65 -1.99 -27.54
C PRO A 63 1.99 -1.37 -27.14
N GLY A 64 2.57 -1.87 -26.04
CA GLY A 64 3.82 -1.34 -25.49
C GLY A 64 4.48 -2.28 -24.48
N PRO A 65 5.71 -1.97 -24.05
CA PRO A 65 6.49 -2.81 -23.14
C PRO A 65 5.91 -2.90 -21.72
N TYR A 66 4.92 -2.06 -21.36
CA TYR A 66 4.26 -2.07 -20.06
C TYR A 66 3.58 -3.42 -19.72
N LYS A 67 3.23 -4.23 -20.73
CA LYS A 67 2.65 -5.58 -20.50
C LYS A 67 3.56 -6.48 -19.64
N GLY A 68 4.89 -6.32 -19.74
CA GLY A 68 5.86 -7.01 -18.90
C GLY A 68 5.90 -6.55 -17.44
N TYR A 69 5.13 -5.52 -17.10
CA TYR A 69 5.01 -4.92 -15.77
C TYR A 69 3.63 -5.15 -15.15
N ALA A 70 2.83 -6.06 -15.71
CA ALA A 70 1.54 -6.45 -15.13
C ALA A 70 1.72 -6.98 -13.71
N LEU A 71 0.82 -6.55 -12.83
CA LEU A 71 0.79 -6.95 -11.44
C LEU A 71 0.35 -8.39 -11.28
N GLN A 72 0.85 -9.03 -10.25
CA GLN A 72 0.50 -10.40 -9.84
C GLN A 72 0.03 -10.38 -8.39
N ALA A 73 -0.80 -11.36 -8.03
CA ALA A 73 -1.21 -11.56 -6.65
C ALA A 73 0.00 -11.77 -5.73
N GLY A 74 0.01 -11.02 -4.63
CA GLY A 74 1.12 -11.00 -3.68
C GLY A 74 2.23 -9.99 -4.01
N ASP A 75 2.16 -9.25 -5.12
CA ASP A 75 3.01 -8.07 -5.31
C ASP A 75 2.73 -7.05 -4.21
N VAL A 76 3.76 -6.34 -3.76
CA VAL A 76 3.63 -5.23 -2.81
C VAL A 76 3.92 -3.93 -3.54
N LEU A 77 2.93 -3.05 -3.54
CA LEU A 77 3.06 -1.70 -4.08
C LEU A 77 3.53 -0.76 -2.98
N ILE A 78 4.53 0.05 -3.25
CA ILE A 78 5.06 1.05 -2.32
C ILE A 78 4.97 2.41 -2.98
N ALA A 79 4.30 3.36 -2.32
CA ALA A 79 4.29 4.76 -2.74
C ALA A 79 5.68 5.36 -2.50
N THR A 80 6.39 5.67 -3.58
CA THR A 80 7.77 6.16 -3.52
C THR A 80 7.88 7.68 -3.57
N ARG A 81 6.76 8.37 -3.67
CA ARG A 81 6.68 9.84 -3.65
C ARG A 81 5.48 10.29 -2.83
N GLY A 82 5.65 11.31 -2.02
CA GLY A 82 4.60 11.88 -1.20
C GLY A 82 5.04 12.13 0.23
N ASN A 83 4.12 12.66 1.04
CA ASN A 83 4.38 12.94 2.45
C ASN A 83 4.11 11.74 3.36
N GLU A 84 3.50 10.69 2.82
CA GLU A 84 3.16 9.47 3.54
C GLU A 84 3.74 8.25 2.86
N LEU A 85 4.37 7.41 3.66
CA LEU A 85 4.84 6.10 3.23
C LEU A 85 3.67 5.13 3.27
N LYS A 86 3.13 4.78 2.08
CA LYS A 86 2.02 3.84 1.92
C LYS A 86 2.52 2.59 1.20
N ALA A 87 2.05 1.44 1.64
CA ALA A 87 2.28 0.19 0.93
C ALA A 87 1.05 -0.71 1.01
N SER A 88 0.78 -1.46 -0.06
CA SER A 88 -0.37 -2.36 -0.14
C SER A 88 -0.03 -3.62 -0.92
N VAL A 89 -0.63 -4.73 -0.53
CA VAL A 89 -0.55 -6.01 -1.22
C VAL A 89 -1.60 -6.07 -2.32
N VAL A 90 -1.21 -6.56 -3.48
CA VAL A 90 -2.08 -6.83 -4.63
C VAL A 90 -2.79 -8.17 -4.43
N PRO A 91 -4.12 -8.22 -4.25
CA PRO A 91 -4.88 -9.47 -4.24
C PRO A 91 -5.12 -10.00 -5.66
N GLU A 92 -5.60 -11.24 -5.78
CA GLU A 92 -5.92 -11.88 -7.06
C GLU A 92 -6.87 -11.05 -7.94
N ALA A 93 -7.82 -10.37 -7.33
CA ALA A 93 -8.78 -9.51 -8.03
C ALA A 93 -8.12 -8.40 -8.89
N PHE A 94 -6.87 -8.03 -8.59
CA PHE A 94 -6.13 -6.99 -9.30
C PHE A 94 -5.02 -7.53 -10.20
N GLU A 95 -4.95 -8.85 -10.43
CA GLU A 95 -4.00 -9.41 -11.40
C GLU A 95 -4.20 -8.80 -12.80
N GLY A 96 -3.07 -8.54 -13.46
CA GLY A 96 -3.05 -7.90 -14.78
C GLY A 96 -3.22 -6.37 -14.77
N ALA A 97 -3.56 -5.75 -13.63
CA ALA A 97 -3.53 -4.29 -13.50
C ALA A 97 -2.09 -3.76 -13.62
N LEU A 98 -1.95 -2.47 -13.84
CA LEU A 98 -0.65 -1.80 -13.97
C LEU A 98 -0.41 -0.88 -12.76
N ALA A 99 0.84 -0.73 -12.36
CA ALA A 99 1.23 0.28 -11.38
C ALA A 99 1.62 1.59 -12.07
N GLY A 100 1.11 2.70 -11.58
CA GLY A 100 1.52 4.05 -12.02
C GLY A 100 2.96 4.39 -11.64
N ALA A 101 3.55 5.36 -12.32
CA ALA A 101 4.98 5.72 -12.21
C ALA A 101 5.44 6.15 -10.80
N ASN A 102 4.52 6.51 -9.90
CA ASN A 102 4.83 6.91 -8.53
C ASN A 102 4.88 5.73 -7.55
N LEU A 103 4.69 4.51 -8.06
CA LEU A 103 4.74 3.28 -7.29
C LEU A 103 5.99 2.47 -7.63
N THR A 104 6.58 1.84 -6.62
CA THR A 104 7.52 0.74 -6.83
C THR A 104 6.82 -0.56 -6.51
N VAL A 105 6.96 -1.53 -7.41
CA VAL A 105 6.44 -2.89 -7.25
C VAL A 105 7.56 -3.76 -6.70
N VAL A 106 7.29 -4.42 -5.60
CA VAL A 106 8.15 -5.44 -4.98
C VAL A 106 7.45 -6.77 -5.11
N ARG A 107 8.04 -7.70 -5.85
CA ARG A 107 7.53 -9.06 -6.03
C ARG A 107 8.31 -10.02 -5.14
N PRO A 108 7.70 -10.53 -4.04
CA PRO A 108 8.35 -11.52 -3.19
C PRO A 108 8.67 -12.81 -3.95
N ALA A 109 9.79 -13.47 -3.58
CA ALA A 109 10.16 -14.74 -4.18
C ALA A 109 9.22 -15.86 -3.70
N LYS A 110 8.76 -16.70 -4.65
CA LYS A 110 7.95 -17.89 -4.39
C LYS A 110 8.70 -19.16 -4.81
N ASN A 111 8.43 -20.27 -4.11
CA ASN A 111 8.92 -21.59 -4.50
C ASN A 111 8.08 -22.18 -5.66
N ALA A 112 8.44 -23.36 -6.13
CA ALA A 112 7.71 -24.06 -7.20
C ALA A 112 6.25 -24.41 -6.85
N LYS A 113 5.87 -24.38 -5.57
CA LYS A 113 4.50 -24.62 -5.08
C LYS A 113 3.69 -23.33 -4.95
N GLY A 114 4.31 -22.16 -5.17
CA GLY A 114 3.69 -20.86 -5.01
C GLY A 114 3.80 -20.26 -3.61
N ASP A 115 4.44 -20.93 -2.64
CA ASP A 115 4.62 -20.41 -1.29
C ASP A 115 5.73 -19.35 -1.26
N PHE A 116 5.57 -18.31 -0.44
CA PHE A 116 6.60 -17.31 -0.23
C PHE A 116 7.84 -17.91 0.46
N MET A 117 9.04 -17.58 -0.04
CA MET A 117 10.27 -18.18 0.45
C MET A 117 10.90 -17.44 1.62
N TYR A 118 10.98 -16.12 1.55
CA TYR A 118 11.74 -15.31 2.49
C TYR A 118 10.90 -14.19 3.11
N LEU A 119 9.91 -13.69 2.39
CA LEU A 119 9.19 -12.48 2.74
C LEU A 119 7.70 -12.63 2.50
N HIS A 120 6.92 -12.49 3.57
CA HIS A 120 5.45 -12.49 3.49
C HIS A 120 4.96 -11.09 3.04
N PRO A 121 4.13 -10.97 1.99
CA PRO A 121 3.75 -9.68 1.40
C PRO A 121 3.03 -8.76 2.39
N VAL A 122 2.11 -9.29 3.19
CA VAL A 122 1.37 -8.49 4.20
C VAL A 122 2.31 -7.99 5.31
N TYR A 123 3.27 -8.81 5.72
CA TYR A 123 4.31 -8.39 6.66
C TYR A 123 5.11 -7.21 6.10
N LEU A 124 5.55 -7.30 4.84
CA LEU A 124 6.27 -6.21 4.18
C LEU A 124 5.43 -4.94 4.11
N ALA A 125 4.20 -5.03 3.61
CA ALA A 125 3.30 -3.89 3.51
C ALA A 125 3.01 -3.25 4.88
N GLY A 126 2.79 -4.07 5.91
CA GLY A 126 2.59 -3.62 7.28
C GLY A 126 3.81 -2.88 7.84
N LEU A 127 5.03 -3.39 7.61
CA LEU A 127 6.27 -2.71 8.03
C LEU A 127 6.36 -1.30 7.44
N PHE A 128 6.04 -1.12 6.15
CA PHE A 128 6.10 0.18 5.49
C PHE A 128 5.09 1.19 6.04
N ARG A 129 4.11 0.75 6.83
CA ARG A 129 3.13 1.62 7.51
C ARG A 129 3.53 1.97 8.95
N THR A 130 4.59 1.35 9.49
CA THR A 130 5.05 1.60 10.87
C THR A 130 5.88 2.86 10.98
N ASP A 131 5.77 3.55 12.11
CA ASP A 131 6.63 4.69 12.44
C ASP A 131 8.09 4.26 12.65
N TRP A 132 8.32 3.02 13.05
CA TRP A 132 9.65 2.44 13.14
C TRP A 132 10.39 2.51 11.79
N LEU A 133 9.74 2.09 10.70
CA LEU A 133 10.37 2.14 9.37
C LEU A 133 10.42 3.57 8.83
N LYS A 134 9.39 4.38 9.05
CA LYS A 134 9.40 5.81 8.67
C LYS A 134 10.60 6.55 9.26
N THR A 135 10.86 6.36 10.56
CA THR A 135 12.03 6.96 11.25
C THR A 135 13.34 6.49 10.64
N ARG A 136 13.46 5.20 10.33
CA ARG A 136 14.67 4.62 9.72
C ARG A 136 14.89 5.13 8.30
N LEU A 137 13.84 5.37 7.55
CA LEU A 137 13.92 5.92 6.20
C LEU A 137 14.15 7.44 6.17
N ALA A 138 13.93 8.14 7.26
CA ALA A 138 14.13 9.59 7.32
C ALA A 138 15.56 10.01 6.91
N SER A 139 16.56 9.17 7.16
CA SER A 139 17.96 9.40 6.74
C SER A 139 18.19 9.27 5.23
N PHE A 140 17.30 8.59 4.52
CA PHE A 140 17.39 8.41 3.06
C PHE A 140 16.76 9.55 2.26
N TYR A 141 15.93 10.37 2.93
CA TYR A 141 15.28 11.48 2.26
C TYR A 141 16.25 12.65 2.09
N LEU A 142 16.30 13.20 0.88
CA LEU A 142 17.11 14.39 0.60
C LEU A 142 16.55 15.57 1.39
N GLN A 143 17.40 16.21 2.20
CA GLN A 143 17.04 17.34 3.07
C GLN A 143 16.57 18.60 2.30
N SER A 144 16.58 18.59 0.98
CA SER A 144 16.34 19.78 0.14
C SER A 144 14.98 19.79 -0.57
N SER A 145 14.16 18.75 -0.46
CA SER A 145 12.85 18.70 -1.15
C SER A 145 11.69 18.62 -0.16
N GLN A 146 10.65 19.40 -0.40
CA GLN A 146 9.38 19.32 0.35
C GLN A 146 8.65 17.98 0.11
N VAL A 147 9.07 17.21 -0.90
CA VAL A 147 8.50 15.91 -1.25
C VAL A 147 9.54 14.82 -0.98
N GLN A 148 9.19 13.89 -0.13
CA GLN A 148 10.02 12.71 0.15
C GLN A 148 10.01 11.78 -1.08
N ILE A 149 11.19 11.43 -1.57
CA ILE A 149 11.36 10.50 -2.71
C ILE A 149 12.23 9.34 -2.26
N LEU A 150 11.70 8.14 -2.36
CA LEU A 150 12.41 6.89 -2.10
C LEU A 150 12.67 6.19 -3.45
N THR A 151 13.92 6.13 -3.85
CA THR A 151 14.30 5.53 -5.14
C THR A 151 14.30 4.00 -5.06
N VAL A 152 14.12 3.33 -6.21
CA VAL A 152 14.23 1.86 -6.30
C VAL A 152 15.61 1.38 -5.83
N LYS A 153 16.69 2.18 -6.06
CA LYS A 153 18.03 1.86 -5.58
C LYS A 153 18.09 1.81 -4.06
N GLN A 154 17.56 2.86 -3.41
CA GLN A 154 17.51 2.92 -1.93
C GLN A 154 16.66 1.79 -1.33
N LEU A 155 15.52 1.46 -1.99
CA LEU A 155 14.71 0.32 -1.57
C LEU A 155 15.45 -1.01 -1.69
N ARG A 156 16.27 -1.19 -2.73
CA ARG A 156 17.07 -2.41 -2.91
C ARG A 156 18.09 -2.62 -1.80
N GLU A 157 18.72 -1.52 -1.36
CA GLU A 157 19.74 -1.50 -0.31
C GLU A 157 19.14 -1.48 1.10
N LEU A 158 17.83 -1.29 1.22
CA LEU A 158 17.14 -1.22 2.51
C LEU A 158 17.20 -2.56 3.23
N GLU A 159 17.86 -2.58 4.37
CA GLU A 159 17.90 -3.73 5.26
C GLU A 159 16.63 -3.80 6.10
N LEU A 160 15.90 -4.90 5.98
CA LEU A 160 14.69 -5.17 6.73
C LEU A 160 14.88 -6.39 7.66
N PRO A 161 14.27 -6.37 8.86
CA PRO A 161 14.22 -7.54 9.69
C PRO A 161 13.43 -8.64 8.95
N THR A 162 14.05 -9.82 8.84
CA THR A 162 13.49 -10.99 8.16
C THR A 162 13.40 -12.17 9.14
N PRO A 163 12.50 -12.12 10.13
CA PRO A 163 12.26 -13.25 11.01
C PRO A 163 11.73 -14.45 10.21
N PRO A 164 11.71 -15.66 10.80
CA PRO A 164 11.12 -16.84 10.16
C PRO A 164 9.70 -16.56 9.65
N LEU A 165 9.30 -17.15 8.51
CA LEU A 165 7.99 -16.92 7.88
C LEU A 165 6.81 -17.11 8.83
N LYS A 166 6.87 -18.08 9.75
CA LYS A 166 5.84 -18.27 10.79
C LYS A 166 5.66 -17.02 11.65
N THR A 167 6.75 -16.36 12.03
CA THR A 167 6.71 -15.11 12.78
C THR A 167 6.18 -13.96 11.92
N GLN A 168 6.58 -13.91 10.64
CA GLN A 168 6.06 -12.89 9.71
C GLN A 168 4.54 -13.02 9.52
N ILE A 169 4.01 -14.25 9.44
CA ILE A 169 2.56 -14.48 9.34
C ILE A 169 1.84 -13.96 10.59
N VAL A 170 2.33 -14.27 11.79
CA VAL A 170 1.73 -13.74 13.03
C VAL A 170 1.75 -12.21 13.07
N LEU A 171 2.86 -11.60 12.63
CA LEU A 171 2.95 -10.13 12.56
C LEU A 171 2.03 -9.56 11.48
N ALA A 172 1.88 -10.25 10.34
CA ALA A 172 0.94 -9.88 9.29
C ALA A 172 -0.51 -9.86 9.80
N ASP A 173 -0.91 -10.90 10.54
CA ASP A 173 -2.24 -10.98 11.17
C ASP A 173 -2.46 -9.85 12.17
N LEU A 174 -1.44 -9.49 12.96
CA LEU A 174 -1.50 -8.37 13.88
C LEU A 174 -1.64 -7.02 13.14
N PHE A 175 -0.94 -6.81 12.03
CA PHE A 175 -1.08 -5.60 11.22
C PHE A 175 -2.51 -5.46 10.66
N LEU A 176 -3.07 -6.55 10.13
CA LEU A 176 -4.44 -6.55 9.61
C LEU A 176 -5.48 -6.33 10.73
N ALA A 177 -5.30 -6.96 11.88
CA ALA A 177 -6.18 -6.76 13.02
C ALA A 177 -6.14 -5.31 13.52
N PHE A 178 -4.94 -4.71 13.59
CA PHE A 178 -4.78 -3.32 13.99
C PHE A 178 -5.43 -2.35 12.98
N GLU A 179 -5.23 -2.57 11.67
CA GLU A 179 -5.88 -1.78 10.62
C GLU A 179 -7.41 -1.85 10.73
N SER A 180 -7.96 -3.07 10.88
CA SER A 180 -9.40 -3.28 11.06
C SER A 180 -9.94 -2.58 12.30
N TYR A 181 -9.21 -2.65 13.42
CA TYR A 181 -9.59 -1.95 14.65
C TYR A 181 -9.58 -0.42 14.48
N ALA A 182 -8.55 0.11 13.82
CA ALA A 182 -8.45 1.55 13.57
C ALA A 182 -9.61 2.04 12.69
N GLN A 183 -9.97 1.28 11.64
CA GLN A 183 -11.10 1.60 10.77
C GLN A 183 -12.42 1.60 11.54
N LEU A 184 -12.70 0.54 12.30
CA LEU A 184 -13.93 0.45 13.12
C LEU A 184 -14.03 1.59 14.13
N THR A 185 -12.90 1.99 14.73
CA THR A 185 -12.88 3.10 15.68
C THR A 185 -13.19 4.43 15.00
N ALA A 186 -12.65 4.64 13.79
CA ALA A 186 -12.95 5.82 12.98
C ALA A 186 -14.43 5.89 12.60
N ASP A 187 -15.01 4.77 12.15
CA ASP A 187 -16.42 4.67 11.75
C ASP A 187 -17.36 4.94 12.93
N VAL A 188 -17.05 4.39 14.11
CA VAL A 188 -17.82 4.66 15.36
C VAL A 188 -17.72 6.11 15.76
N THR A 189 -16.55 6.72 15.65
CA THR A 189 -16.34 8.14 16.00
C THR A 189 -17.13 9.04 15.05
N GLU A 190 -17.10 8.77 13.75
CA GLU A 190 -17.86 9.50 12.76
C GLU A 190 -19.38 9.37 12.96
N SER A 191 -19.86 8.14 13.23
CA SER A 191 -21.27 7.89 13.53
C SER A 191 -21.74 8.68 14.75
N LYS A 192 -20.93 8.74 15.83
CA LYS A 192 -21.23 9.55 17.01
C LYS A 192 -21.27 11.04 16.71
N ARG A 193 -20.36 11.54 15.87
CA ARG A 193 -20.34 12.93 15.42
C ARG A 193 -21.63 13.29 14.68
N GLN A 194 -22.06 12.41 13.74
CA GLN A 194 -23.28 12.60 12.98
C GLN A 194 -24.53 12.63 13.89
N LEU A 195 -24.60 11.73 14.89
CA LEU A 195 -25.68 11.71 15.87
C LEU A 195 -25.73 13.00 16.70
N LEU A 196 -24.58 13.50 17.13
CA LEU A 196 -24.49 14.77 17.86
C LEU A 196 -24.99 15.94 17.00
N GLU A 197 -24.54 16.04 15.75
CA GLU A 197 -24.97 17.09 14.83
C GLU A 197 -26.48 17.02 14.55
N ALA A 198 -27.03 15.83 14.33
CA ALA A 198 -28.47 15.65 14.14
C ALA A 198 -29.28 16.09 15.39
N ALA A 199 -28.80 15.74 16.59
CA ALA A 199 -29.43 16.16 17.84
C ALA A 199 -29.40 17.69 18.02
N LEU A 200 -28.25 18.32 17.71
CA LEU A 200 -28.13 19.78 17.76
C LEU A 200 -29.05 20.48 16.75
N GLN A 201 -29.10 19.99 15.51
CA GLN A 201 -29.99 20.53 14.48
C GLN A 201 -31.46 20.46 14.91
N LYS A 202 -31.88 19.31 15.48
CA LYS A 202 -33.25 19.16 15.99
C LYS A 202 -33.54 20.14 17.13
N THR A 203 -32.64 20.25 18.13
CA THR A 203 -32.83 21.08 19.30
C THR A 203 -32.82 22.59 18.98
N LEU A 204 -31.91 23.00 18.07
CA LEU A 204 -31.76 24.42 17.68
C LEU A 204 -32.74 24.82 16.57
N GLY A 205 -33.15 23.87 15.70
CA GLY A 205 -34.15 24.08 14.65
C GLY A 205 -35.55 24.28 15.21
N ASP A 206 -35.93 23.50 16.23
CA ASP A 206 -37.23 23.64 16.90
C ASP A 206 -37.38 24.97 17.69
N SER A 207 -36.26 25.59 18.12
CA SER A 207 -36.28 26.88 18.82
C SER A 207 -36.63 28.09 17.92
N HIS A 208 -36.60 27.95 16.59
CA HIS A 208 -37.00 28.98 15.64
C HIS A 208 -38.45 28.84 15.16
N ALA A 209 -39.12 27.73 15.45
CA ALA A 209 -40.52 27.50 15.06
C ALA A 209 -41.55 28.09 16.05
N ASP A 210 -41.12 28.34 17.30
CA ASP A 210 -42.03 28.86 18.38
C ASP A 210 -42.00 30.36 18.54
N THR A 211 -41.44 31.13 17.60
CA THR A 211 -41.36 32.62 17.70
C THR A 211 -42.06 33.32 16.52
N ASN A 212 -43.19 32.76 16.02
CA ASN A 212 -44.06 33.51 15.08
C ASN A 212 -45.52 33.47 15.54
#